data_a02fd3b4225af7613d0fe24df7c38048
#
_entry.id   a02fd3b4225af7613d0fe24df7c38048
#
_cell.length_a   1.000
_cell.length_b   1.000
_cell.length_c   1.000
_cell.angle_alpha   90.00
_cell.angle_beta   90.00
_cell.angle_gamma   90.00
#
_symmetry.space_group_name_H-M   'P 1'
#
loop_
_entity.id
_entity.type
_entity.pdbx_description
1 polymer ?
#
loop_
_entity_poly.entity_id
_entity_poly.type
_entity_poly.pdbx_seq_one_letter_code
_entity_poly.pdbx_strand_id
1 'polypeptide(L)'
;MDQKPQVGTAMIITKEDKVLLMKRKGPHGHGTWSTPGGHLDFGESLEACAAREAKEEVGVDVSNIRFRSVTNDIFEGTGKHYITIWLEGEHVGEPFIAADKEVEELGWFAWDALPQPLFLPLENLVKENSYPPK
;
A
#
# COMPACT_ATOMS: atom_id res chain seq x y z
N MET A 1 26.68 -7.02 11.52
CA MET A 1 25.50 -6.15 11.60
C MET A 1 24.25 -6.94 11.22
N ASP A 2 23.29 -6.93 12.11
CA ASP A 2 22.06 -7.69 11.88
C ASP A 2 21.16 -6.99 10.89
N GLN A 3 20.79 -7.73 9.86
CA GLN A 3 19.74 -7.28 8.96
C GLN A 3 18.45 -7.94 9.39
N LYS A 4 17.42 -7.14 9.61
CA LYS A 4 16.13 -7.65 10.03
C LYS A 4 15.06 -7.21 9.06
N PRO A 5 14.08 -8.06 8.77
CA PRO A 5 12.93 -7.60 8.01
C PRO A 5 12.23 -6.47 8.75
N GLN A 6 11.73 -5.50 8.00
CA GLN A 6 10.93 -4.43 8.56
C GLN A 6 9.46 -4.72 8.30
N VAL A 7 8.59 -4.11 9.09
CA VAL A 7 7.16 -4.30 8.93
C VAL A 7 6.55 -3.04 8.36
N GLY A 8 5.76 -3.22 7.31
CA GLY A 8 4.98 -2.13 6.75
C GLY A 8 3.52 -2.50 6.72
N THR A 9 2.67 -1.52 6.55
CA THR A 9 1.24 -1.73 6.32
C THR A 9 0.87 -1.16 4.97
N ALA A 10 -0.18 -1.71 4.39
CA ALA A 10 -0.73 -1.21 3.14
C ALA A 10 -2.24 -1.24 3.24
N MET A 11 -2.89 -0.17 2.77
CA MET A 11 -4.34 -0.02 2.87
C MET A 11 -5.00 -0.22 1.52
N ILE A 12 -5.85 -1.24 1.41
CA ILE A 12 -6.63 -1.47 0.20
C ILE A 12 -7.91 -0.66 0.32
N ILE A 13 -8.08 0.28 -0.59
CA ILE A 13 -9.26 1.14 -0.65
C ILE A 13 -9.92 0.87 -1.99
N THR A 14 -11.18 0.46 -1.96
CA THR A 14 -11.91 0.12 -3.19
C THR A 14 -13.14 1.00 -3.37
N LYS A 15 -13.52 1.17 -4.62
CA LYS A 15 -14.74 1.91 -5.00
C LYS A 15 -15.19 1.34 -6.34
N GLU A 16 -16.43 0.85 -6.39
CA GLU A 16 -16.99 0.30 -7.62
C GLU A 16 -16.10 -0.75 -8.28
N ASP A 17 -15.60 -1.68 -7.45
CA ASP A 17 -14.72 -2.78 -7.86
C ASP A 17 -13.35 -2.35 -8.39
N LYS A 18 -12.96 -1.11 -8.14
CA LYS A 18 -11.64 -0.61 -8.48
C LYS A 18 -10.86 -0.31 -7.22
N VAL A 19 -9.54 -0.44 -7.32
CA VAL A 19 -8.64 -0.16 -6.21
C VAL A 19 -7.92 1.16 -6.42
N LEU A 20 -7.75 1.91 -5.33
CA LEU A 20 -7.00 3.15 -5.36
C LEU A 20 -5.51 2.85 -5.36
N LEU A 21 -4.81 3.32 -6.37
CA LEU A 21 -3.36 3.18 -6.44
C LEU A 21 -2.71 4.54 -6.59
N MET A 22 -1.49 4.63 -6.08
CA MET A 22 -0.67 5.82 -6.21
C MET A 22 0.63 5.44 -6.91
N LYS A 23 1.11 6.32 -7.78
CA LYS A 23 2.41 6.15 -8.42
C LYS A 23 3.45 6.75 -7.48
N ARG A 24 4.42 5.94 -7.10
CA ARG A 24 5.42 6.31 -6.11
C ARG A 24 6.45 7.27 -6.68
N LYS A 25 6.82 8.22 -5.85
CA LYS A 25 7.84 9.22 -6.13
C LYS A 25 8.85 9.14 -4.99
N GLY A 26 10.09 9.23 -5.29
CA GLY A 26 11.13 9.07 -4.26
C GLY A 26 11.95 7.82 -4.51
N PRO A 27 13.01 7.60 -3.71
CA PRO A 27 14.01 6.59 -4.06
C PRO A 27 13.57 5.15 -3.92
N HIS A 28 12.64 4.85 -3.02
CA HIS A 28 12.18 3.48 -2.82
C HIS A 28 10.97 3.21 -3.70
N GLY A 29 11.16 2.41 -4.76
CA GLY A 29 10.09 2.06 -5.66
C GLY A 29 9.64 3.18 -6.58
N HIS A 30 10.53 4.11 -6.93
CA HIS A 30 10.20 5.23 -7.80
C HIS A 30 9.53 4.77 -9.09
N GLY A 31 8.40 5.39 -9.42
CA GLY A 31 7.68 5.10 -10.66
C GLY A 31 6.83 3.85 -10.63
N THR A 32 6.80 3.12 -9.51
CA THR A 32 5.93 1.95 -9.39
C THR A 32 4.60 2.33 -8.73
N TRP A 33 3.59 1.51 -8.97
CA TRP A 33 2.25 1.75 -8.43
C TRP A 33 2.00 0.89 -7.20
N SER A 34 1.48 1.51 -6.15
CA SER A 34 1.20 0.84 -4.89
C SER A 34 -0.10 1.37 -4.29
N THR A 35 -0.60 0.67 -3.28
CA THR A 35 -1.63 1.24 -2.43
C THR A 35 -0.98 2.18 -1.43
N PRO A 36 -1.75 3.05 -0.75
CA PRO A 36 -1.19 3.81 0.37
C PRO A 36 -0.67 2.89 1.45
N GLY A 37 0.41 3.26 2.08
CA GLY A 37 1.01 2.46 3.14
C GLY A 37 2.36 2.99 3.55
N GLY A 38 2.94 2.37 4.56
CA GLY A 38 4.23 2.77 5.06
C GLY A 38 4.69 1.96 6.25
N HIS A 39 5.75 2.43 6.89
CA HIS A 39 6.37 1.74 8.01
C HIS A 39 5.51 1.76 9.25
N LEU A 40 5.47 0.61 9.92
CA LEU A 40 4.86 0.51 11.24
C LEU A 40 5.80 1.14 12.26
N ASP A 41 5.31 2.13 12.98
CA ASP A 41 6.08 2.76 14.03
C ASP A 41 5.96 1.94 15.32
N PHE A 42 7.01 1.95 16.12
CA PHE A 42 7.02 1.21 17.38
C PHE A 42 5.83 1.64 18.24
N GLY A 43 5.08 0.66 18.73
CA GLY A 43 3.94 0.91 19.61
C GLY A 43 2.63 1.24 18.90
N GLU A 44 2.66 1.34 17.58
CA GLU A 44 1.48 1.68 16.78
C GLU A 44 0.72 0.41 16.43
N SER A 45 -0.61 0.45 16.46
CA SER A 45 -1.40 -0.69 15.96
C SER A 45 -1.34 -0.72 14.43
N LEU A 46 -1.58 -1.90 13.86
CA LEU A 46 -1.58 -2.04 12.41
C LEU A 46 -2.64 -1.15 11.77
N GLU A 47 -3.82 -1.11 12.36
CA GLU A 47 -4.92 -0.29 11.85
C GLU A 47 -4.60 1.20 11.91
N ALA A 48 -4.01 1.66 13.02
CA ALA A 48 -3.63 3.06 13.16
C ALA A 48 -2.56 3.45 12.14
N CYS A 49 -1.59 2.57 11.92
CA CYS A 49 -0.54 2.81 10.93
C CYS A 49 -1.12 2.97 9.54
N ALA A 50 -1.94 2.01 9.12
CA ALA A 50 -2.52 2.03 7.78
C ALA A 50 -3.43 3.25 7.57
N ALA A 51 -4.22 3.61 8.58
CA ALA A 51 -5.09 4.78 8.50
C ALA A 51 -4.28 6.07 8.44
N ARG A 52 -3.22 6.18 9.24
CA ARG A 52 -2.34 7.34 9.25
C ARG A 52 -1.68 7.55 7.89
N GLU A 53 -1.14 6.47 7.33
CA GLU A 53 -0.46 6.55 6.04
C GLU A 53 -1.43 6.93 4.92
N ALA A 54 -2.65 6.38 4.93
CA ALA A 54 -3.65 6.77 3.94
C ALA A 54 -3.99 8.25 4.02
N LYS A 55 -4.13 8.77 5.23
CA LYS A 55 -4.41 10.20 5.42
C LYS A 55 -3.25 11.06 4.95
N GLU A 56 -2.03 10.68 5.29
CA GLU A 56 -0.84 11.43 4.91
C GLU A 56 -0.61 11.46 3.40
N GLU A 57 -0.86 10.35 2.73
CA GLU A 57 -0.50 10.22 1.32
C GLU A 57 -1.62 10.60 0.36
N VAL A 58 -2.85 10.17 0.65
CA VAL A 58 -3.97 10.37 -0.27
C VAL A 58 -5.14 11.11 0.34
N GLY A 59 -4.99 11.61 1.56
CA GLY A 59 -5.92 12.57 2.16
C GLY A 59 -7.27 12.04 2.60
N VAL A 60 -7.47 10.73 2.66
CA VAL A 60 -8.76 10.19 3.06
C VAL A 60 -8.72 9.61 4.47
N ASP A 61 -9.87 9.64 5.13
CA ASP A 61 -10.08 8.94 6.39
C ASP A 61 -10.61 7.55 6.07
N VAL A 62 -10.10 6.53 6.78
CA VAL A 62 -10.51 5.15 6.56
C VAL A 62 -11.03 4.58 7.87
N SER A 63 -12.16 3.88 7.79
CA SER A 63 -12.80 3.24 8.93
C SER A 63 -13.14 1.79 8.61
N ASN A 64 -13.63 1.06 9.62
CA ASN A 64 -13.98 -0.36 9.49
C ASN A 64 -12.83 -1.15 8.88
N ILE A 65 -11.64 -0.93 9.44
CA ILE A 65 -10.40 -1.51 8.92
C ILE A 65 -10.30 -2.96 9.39
N ARG A 66 -9.96 -3.86 8.45
CA ARG A 66 -9.81 -5.27 8.77
C ARG A 66 -8.60 -5.85 8.06
N PHE A 67 -8.06 -6.91 8.65
CA PHE A 67 -6.91 -7.63 8.08
C PHE A 67 -7.31 -8.35 6.79
N ARG A 68 -6.43 -8.33 5.81
CA ARG A 68 -6.65 -9.01 4.54
C ARG A 68 -5.61 -10.08 4.25
N SER A 69 -4.32 -9.74 4.33
CA SER A 69 -3.27 -10.66 3.93
C SER A 69 -1.92 -10.18 4.42
N VAL A 70 -0.91 -11.01 4.21
CA VAL A 70 0.49 -10.68 4.49
C VAL A 70 1.32 -11.09 3.28
N THR A 71 2.26 -10.24 2.89
CA THR A 71 3.23 -10.61 1.85
C THR A 71 4.64 -10.49 2.40
N ASN A 72 5.51 -11.35 1.88
CA ASN A 72 6.93 -11.36 2.24
C ASN A 72 7.69 -10.79 1.05
N ASP A 73 8.23 -9.59 1.22
CA ASP A 73 8.72 -8.79 0.10
C ASP A 73 10.22 -8.58 0.17
N ILE A 74 10.94 -9.36 -0.61
CA ILE A 74 12.40 -9.27 -0.67
C ILE A 74 12.76 -8.47 -1.92
N PHE A 75 13.26 -7.24 -1.70
CA PHE A 75 13.66 -6.36 -2.80
C PHE A 75 15.08 -6.72 -3.21
N GLU A 76 15.22 -7.50 -4.26
CA GLU A 76 16.52 -7.92 -4.74
C GLU A 76 17.37 -6.73 -5.18
N GLY A 77 18.65 -6.80 -4.87
CA GLY A 77 19.59 -5.76 -5.27
C GLY A 77 19.62 -4.54 -4.36
N THR A 78 18.69 -4.40 -3.42
CA THR A 78 18.63 -3.24 -2.54
C THR A 78 18.95 -3.56 -1.09
N GLY A 79 18.95 -4.84 -0.73
CA GLY A 79 19.13 -5.27 0.65
C GLY A 79 17.93 -5.03 1.54
N LYS A 80 16.80 -4.68 0.97
CA LYS A 80 15.57 -4.42 1.75
C LYS A 80 14.68 -5.64 1.78
N HIS A 81 14.12 -5.91 2.95
CA HIS A 81 13.18 -7.00 3.14
C HIS A 81 12.06 -6.50 4.04
N TYR A 82 10.83 -6.58 3.54
CA TYR A 82 9.64 -6.13 4.27
C TYR A 82 8.65 -7.27 4.43
N ILE A 83 7.97 -7.26 5.57
CA ILE A 83 6.75 -8.02 5.74
C ILE A 83 5.64 -6.98 5.67
N THR A 84 4.79 -7.08 4.68
CA THR A 84 3.70 -6.13 4.49
C THR A 84 2.39 -6.72 4.98
N ILE A 85 1.77 -6.02 5.92
CA ILE A 85 0.45 -6.38 6.45
C ILE A 85 -0.58 -5.62 5.64
N TRP A 86 -1.42 -6.37 4.93
CA TRP A 86 -2.47 -5.80 4.06
C TRP A 86 -3.77 -5.68 4.83
N LEU A 87 -4.30 -4.47 4.86
CA LEU A 87 -5.56 -4.15 5.51
C LEU A 87 -6.49 -3.55 4.48
N GLU A 88 -7.79 -3.62 4.72
CA GLU A 88 -8.73 -2.91 3.87
C GLU A 88 -9.76 -2.20 4.75
N GLY A 89 -10.35 -1.14 4.21
CA GLY A 89 -11.33 -0.38 4.95
C GLY A 89 -12.14 0.52 4.02
N GLU A 90 -13.08 1.22 4.64
CA GLU A 90 -13.99 2.12 3.93
C GLU A 90 -13.48 3.55 4.06
N HIS A 91 -13.43 4.26 2.95
CA HIS A 91 -12.89 5.62 2.94
C HIS A 91 -14.00 6.66 2.89
N VAL A 92 -13.69 7.85 3.40
CA VAL A 92 -14.56 9.01 3.32
C VAL A 92 -13.77 10.13 2.67
N GLY A 93 -14.38 10.78 1.70
CA GLY A 93 -13.77 11.89 0.99
C GLY A 93 -13.14 11.46 -0.33
N GLU A 94 -12.87 12.41 -1.20
CA GLU A 94 -12.20 12.16 -2.46
C GLU A 94 -10.70 12.13 -2.25
N PRO A 95 -10.00 11.09 -2.72
CA PRO A 95 -8.54 11.05 -2.60
C PRO A 95 -7.90 12.18 -3.40
N PHE A 96 -6.80 12.69 -2.87
CA PHE A 96 -5.98 13.67 -3.57
C PHE A 96 -4.52 13.44 -3.18
N ILE A 97 -3.60 14.01 -3.94
CA ILE A 97 -2.18 13.91 -3.61
C ILE A 97 -1.90 14.81 -2.43
N ALA A 98 -1.84 14.22 -1.23
CA ALA A 98 -1.58 14.97 0.01
C ALA A 98 -0.09 15.04 0.32
N ALA A 99 0.69 14.07 -0.16
CA ALA A 99 2.13 14.03 0.05
C ALA A 99 2.82 14.16 -1.30
N ASP A 100 2.98 15.38 -1.79
CA ASP A 100 3.47 15.65 -3.14
C ASP A 100 4.92 15.22 -3.38
N LYS A 101 5.68 14.97 -2.32
CA LYS A 101 7.05 14.47 -2.44
C LYS A 101 7.11 12.96 -2.53
N GLU A 102 6.02 12.27 -2.23
CA GLU A 102 5.95 10.82 -2.20
C GLU A 102 5.02 10.23 -3.25
N VAL A 103 4.07 11.02 -3.73
CA VAL A 103 3.04 10.56 -4.66
C VAL A 103 3.04 11.43 -5.91
N GLU A 104 3.18 10.79 -7.06
CA GLU A 104 3.22 11.48 -8.34
C GLU A 104 1.84 11.52 -9.01
N GLU A 105 1.09 10.42 -8.93
CA GLU A 105 -0.23 10.27 -9.54
C GLU A 105 -1.13 9.41 -8.66
N LEU A 106 -2.43 9.58 -8.83
CA LEU A 106 -3.44 8.72 -8.21
C LEU A 106 -4.39 8.22 -9.28
N GLY A 107 -4.96 7.05 -9.08
CA GLY A 107 -5.99 6.54 -9.97
C GLY A 107 -6.74 5.37 -9.37
N TRP A 108 -7.90 5.12 -9.92
CA TRP A 108 -8.72 3.95 -9.59
C TRP A 108 -8.56 2.95 -10.72
N PHE A 109 -8.20 1.72 -10.37
CA PHE A 109 -7.89 0.69 -11.37
C PHE A 109 -8.65 -0.59 -11.10
N ALA A 110 -9.16 -1.19 -12.17
CA ALA A 110 -9.77 -2.52 -12.04
C ALA A 110 -8.66 -3.55 -11.78
N TRP A 111 -8.98 -4.59 -11.03
CA TRP A 111 -7.99 -5.60 -10.66
C TRP A 111 -7.44 -6.37 -11.88
N ASP A 112 -8.19 -6.42 -12.98
CA ASP A 112 -7.74 -7.06 -14.22
C ASP A 112 -7.09 -6.07 -15.19
N ALA A 113 -6.90 -4.82 -14.79
CA ALA A 113 -6.32 -3.78 -15.62
C ALA A 113 -5.40 -2.88 -14.79
N LEU A 114 -4.53 -3.48 -13.98
CA LEU A 114 -3.63 -2.73 -13.12
C LEU A 114 -2.54 -2.05 -13.95
N PRO A 115 -2.10 -0.86 -13.53
CA PRO A 115 -1.00 -0.17 -14.22
C PRO A 115 0.32 -0.90 -13.98
N GLN A 116 1.33 -0.59 -14.77
CA GLN A 116 2.66 -1.20 -14.63
C GLN A 116 3.70 -0.11 -14.59
N PRO A 117 4.83 -0.34 -13.90
CA PRO A 117 5.13 -1.51 -13.08
C PRO A 117 4.50 -1.40 -11.68
N LEU A 118 4.25 -2.55 -11.07
CA LEU A 118 3.73 -2.60 -9.71
C LEU A 118 4.87 -2.58 -8.69
N PHE A 119 4.62 -1.91 -7.57
CA PHE A 119 5.50 -1.99 -6.41
C PHE A 119 5.50 -3.44 -5.91
N LEU A 120 6.66 -3.96 -5.53
CA LEU A 120 6.82 -5.38 -5.22
C LEU A 120 5.77 -5.96 -4.26
N PRO A 121 5.43 -5.30 -3.12
CA PRO A 121 4.39 -5.86 -2.24
C PRO A 121 3.06 -6.08 -2.94
N LEU A 122 2.65 -5.15 -3.80
CA LEU A 122 1.40 -5.30 -4.55
C LEU A 122 1.52 -6.42 -5.59
N GLU A 123 2.65 -6.50 -6.25
CA GLU A 123 2.90 -7.59 -7.20
C GLU A 123 2.79 -8.95 -6.50
N ASN A 124 3.39 -9.06 -5.32
CA ASN A 124 3.32 -10.31 -4.54
C ASN A 124 1.90 -10.62 -4.10
N LEU A 125 1.15 -9.62 -3.67
CA LEU A 125 -0.24 -9.80 -3.26
C LEU A 125 -1.07 -10.40 -4.40
N VAL A 126 -0.93 -9.84 -5.60
CA VAL A 126 -1.66 -10.29 -6.78
C VAL A 126 -1.23 -11.71 -7.19
N LYS A 127 0.08 -11.97 -7.19
CA LYS A 127 0.62 -13.28 -7.57
C LYS A 127 0.17 -14.41 -6.64
N GLU A 128 0.02 -14.11 -5.37
CA GLU A 128 -0.34 -15.12 -4.37
C GLU A 128 -1.84 -15.37 -4.34
N ASN A 129 -2.58 -14.77 -5.27
CA ASN A 129 -4.03 -14.90 -5.37
C ASN A 129 -4.78 -14.47 -4.12
N SER A 130 -4.14 -13.60 -3.33
CA SER A 130 -4.78 -13.03 -2.15
C SER A 130 -5.80 -11.96 -2.56
N TYR A 131 -5.69 -11.46 -3.77
CA TYR A 131 -6.56 -10.43 -4.30
C TYR A 131 -6.74 -10.58 -5.80
N PRO A 132 -7.93 -10.26 -6.35
CA PRO A 132 -9.11 -9.82 -5.62
C PRO A 132 -9.72 -10.92 -4.77
N PRO A 133 -10.48 -10.58 -3.72
CA PRO A 133 -11.13 -11.60 -2.90
C PRO A 133 -12.14 -12.37 -3.73
N LYS A 134 -12.24 -13.64 -3.42
CA LYS A 134 -13.17 -14.52 -4.14
C LYS A 134 -14.50 -14.59 -3.44
#